data_b4338e4d4ca17de4ab7e0e0d19a51d76
#
_entry.id   b4338e4d4ca17de4ab7e0e0d19a51d76
#
_cell.length_a   1.000
_cell.length_b   1.000
_cell.length_c   1.000
_cell.angle_alpha   90.00
_cell.angle_beta   90.00
_cell.angle_gamma   90.00
#
_symmetry.space_group_name_H-M   'P 1'
#
loop_
_entity.id
_entity.type
_entity.pdbx_description
1 polymer ?
#
loop_
_entity_poly.entity_id
_entity_poly.type
_entity_poly.pdbx_seq_one_letter_code
_entity_poly.pdbx_strand_id
1 'polypeptide(L)'
;VYYSAFSPIPDASRQLPLQPPPLQREHRLYQADWLLRFYGYGVEEITDTTQDGMLDLDIDPKMAWAIRHPERFPVDLNRAPKEMLLRVPGLGVRNVKRVLMARRHGRLRVADIARLKAPMSKLLPFVLLADHHPRKALDDPAALRAQLA
;
A
#
# COMPACT_ATOMS: atom_id res chain seq x y z
N VAL A 1 9.69 -18.09 2.97
CA VAL A 1 10.22 -17.32 4.09
C VAL A 1 9.11 -16.99 5.06
N TYR A 2 9.35 -17.23 6.32
CA TYR A 2 8.38 -16.93 7.37
C TYR A 2 8.93 -15.84 8.28
N TYR A 3 8.09 -14.87 8.63
CA TYR A 3 8.42 -13.85 9.61
C TYR A 3 7.64 -14.10 10.88
N SER A 4 8.29 -13.93 12.01
CA SER A 4 7.63 -13.92 13.30
C SER A 4 8.05 -12.69 14.08
N ALA A 5 7.13 -12.14 14.86
CA ALA A 5 7.46 -11.07 15.76
C ALA A 5 8.32 -11.61 16.89
N PHE A 6 9.15 -10.74 17.44
CA PHE A 6 10.02 -11.09 18.55
C PHE A 6 9.21 -11.63 19.75
N SER A 7 9.67 -12.73 20.34
CA SER A 7 9.10 -13.29 21.58
C SER A 7 10.10 -13.09 22.71
N PRO A 8 9.72 -12.42 23.81
CA PRO A 8 10.65 -12.18 24.91
C PRO A 8 11.10 -13.49 25.57
N ILE A 9 12.39 -13.55 25.90
CA ILE A 9 12.97 -14.65 26.66
C ILE A 9 13.31 -14.12 28.06
N PRO A 10 12.92 -14.79 29.16
CA PRO A 10 13.12 -14.27 30.52
C PRO A 10 14.57 -13.88 30.84
N ASP A 11 15.54 -14.62 30.32
CA ASP A 11 16.96 -14.36 30.55
C ASP A 11 17.62 -13.55 29.44
N ALA A 12 16.84 -12.91 28.58
CA ALA A 12 17.37 -12.14 27.48
C ALA A 12 18.11 -10.87 27.94
N SER A 13 18.98 -10.37 27.06
CA SER A 13 19.70 -9.12 27.28
C SER A 13 18.74 -7.97 27.61
N ARG A 14 19.19 -7.03 28.46
CA ARG A 14 18.44 -5.82 28.78
C ARG A 14 18.15 -4.93 27.57
N GLN A 15 18.85 -5.13 26.45
CA GLN A 15 18.62 -4.43 25.21
C GLN A 15 17.40 -4.95 24.44
N LEU A 16 16.89 -6.13 24.79
CA LEU A 16 15.70 -6.69 24.17
C LEU A 16 14.45 -6.29 24.92
N PRO A 17 13.34 -6.01 24.22
CA PRO A 17 12.09 -5.69 24.89
C PRO A 17 11.56 -6.85 25.69
N LEU A 18 10.99 -6.57 26.85
CA LEU A 18 10.43 -7.58 27.76
C LEU A 18 9.01 -7.99 27.37
N GLN A 19 8.34 -7.17 26.57
CA GLN A 19 6.97 -7.45 26.11
C GLN A 19 6.99 -7.96 24.68
N PRO A 20 6.11 -8.92 24.31
CA PRO A 20 5.99 -9.34 22.93
C PRO A 20 5.51 -8.17 22.06
N PRO A 21 6.02 -8.05 20.82
CA PRO A 21 5.50 -7.07 19.89
C PRO A 21 4.06 -7.43 19.50
N PRO A 22 3.25 -6.44 19.10
CA PRO A 22 1.88 -6.72 18.69
C PRO A 22 1.84 -7.62 17.43
N LEU A 23 0.81 -8.47 17.34
CA LEU A 23 0.58 -9.34 16.19
C LEU A 23 0.54 -8.55 14.87
N GLN A 24 0.04 -7.30 14.92
CA GLN A 24 0.00 -6.43 13.76
C GLN A 24 1.40 -6.15 13.19
N ARG A 25 2.44 -6.13 14.02
CA ARG A 25 3.83 -5.98 13.57
C ARG A 25 4.22 -7.12 12.63
N GLU A 26 3.88 -8.32 12.97
CA GLU A 26 4.14 -9.51 12.16
C GLU A 26 3.39 -9.44 10.82
N HIS A 27 2.12 -9.04 10.84
CA HIS A 27 1.34 -8.82 9.63
C HIS A 27 1.99 -7.79 8.71
N ARG A 28 2.48 -6.68 9.27
CA ARG A 28 3.16 -5.64 8.48
C ARG A 28 4.45 -6.16 7.84
N LEU A 29 5.18 -7.02 8.54
CA LEU A 29 6.39 -7.64 7.97
C LEU A 29 6.06 -8.53 6.78
N TYR A 30 5.00 -9.34 6.86
CA TYR A 30 4.55 -10.15 5.74
C TYR A 30 4.10 -9.29 4.57
N GLN A 31 3.39 -8.20 4.82
CA GLN A 31 2.96 -7.27 3.79
C GLN A 31 4.16 -6.62 3.09
N ALA A 32 5.17 -6.19 3.85
CA ALA A 32 6.38 -5.61 3.30
C ALA A 32 7.15 -6.63 2.43
N ASP A 33 7.28 -7.87 2.89
CA ASP A 33 7.91 -8.93 2.11
C ASP A 33 7.18 -9.16 0.79
N TRP A 34 5.85 -9.15 0.82
CA TRP A 34 5.01 -9.31 -0.36
C TRP A 34 5.26 -8.21 -1.39
N LEU A 35 5.42 -6.96 -0.94
CA LEU A 35 5.73 -5.82 -1.80
C LEU A 35 7.08 -6.01 -2.51
N LEU A 36 8.08 -6.51 -1.79
CA LEU A 36 9.40 -6.77 -2.36
C LEU A 36 9.35 -7.89 -3.41
N ARG A 37 8.55 -8.92 -3.19
CA ARG A 37 8.51 -10.10 -4.05
C ARG A 37 7.64 -9.94 -5.28
N PHE A 38 6.48 -9.31 -5.14
CA PHE A 38 5.45 -9.36 -6.18
C PHE A 38 5.07 -8.00 -6.76
N TYR A 39 5.45 -6.90 -6.09
CA TYR A 39 5.03 -5.56 -6.49
C TYR A 39 6.17 -4.70 -7.02
N GLY A 40 7.39 -5.23 -7.05
CA GLY A 40 8.54 -4.50 -7.58
C GLY A 40 9.07 -3.39 -6.70
N TYR A 41 8.77 -3.39 -5.41
CA TYR A 41 9.31 -2.42 -4.48
C TYR A 41 10.77 -2.73 -4.16
N GLY A 42 11.59 -1.67 -4.03
CA GLY A 42 12.95 -1.79 -3.52
C GLY A 42 12.97 -1.71 -2.00
N VAL A 43 14.06 -2.19 -1.40
CA VAL A 43 14.23 -2.16 0.06
C VAL A 43 14.17 -0.72 0.59
N GLU A 44 14.78 0.23 -0.13
CA GLU A 44 14.79 1.64 0.26
C GLU A 44 13.38 2.21 0.32
N GLU A 45 12.50 1.79 -0.59
CA GLU A 45 11.11 2.26 -0.61
C GLU A 45 10.36 1.79 0.63
N ILE A 46 10.66 0.60 1.12
CA ILE A 46 10.05 0.08 2.35
C ILE A 46 10.64 0.79 3.57
N THR A 47 11.96 0.95 3.63
CA THR A 47 12.61 1.59 4.78
C THR A 47 12.23 3.06 4.93
N ASP A 48 11.95 3.76 3.83
CA ASP A 48 11.47 5.14 3.86
C ASP A 48 10.11 5.29 4.57
N THR A 49 9.35 4.20 4.68
CA THR A 49 8.06 4.22 5.38
C THR A 49 8.17 3.92 6.87
N THR A 50 9.36 3.58 7.36
CA THR A 50 9.56 3.19 8.76
C THR A 50 9.79 4.39 9.65
N GLN A 51 9.43 4.23 10.93
CA GLN A 51 9.80 5.13 12.02
C GLN A 51 10.70 4.33 12.97
N ASP A 52 11.91 4.83 13.24
CA ASP A 52 12.90 4.16 14.08
C ASP A 52 13.16 2.70 13.62
N GLY A 53 13.16 2.48 12.31
CA GLY A 53 13.35 1.14 11.74
C GLY A 53 12.14 0.22 11.83
N MET A 54 11.00 0.72 12.30
CA MET A 54 9.78 -0.07 12.51
C MET A 54 8.68 0.32 11.52
N LEU A 55 8.01 -0.69 10.96
CA LEU A 55 6.87 -0.47 10.06
C LEU A 55 5.68 0.13 10.82
N ASP A 56 4.90 0.95 10.12
CA ASP A 56 3.69 1.55 10.65
C ASP A 56 2.66 0.47 10.98
N LEU A 57 2.06 0.55 12.17
CA LEU A 57 1.04 -0.40 12.62
C LEU A 57 -0.38 -0.02 12.16
N ASP A 58 -0.65 1.27 11.98
CA ASP A 58 -1.99 1.77 11.68
C ASP A 58 -2.37 1.58 10.21
N ILE A 59 -1.41 1.69 9.32
CA ILE A 59 -1.60 1.51 7.88
C ILE A 59 -0.59 0.53 7.31
N ASP A 60 -0.97 -0.15 6.22
CA ASP A 60 -0.08 -1.10 5.58
C ASP A 60 1.10 -0.40 4.89
N PRO A 61 2.22 -1.12 4.62
CA PRO A 61 3.41 -0.51 4.01
C PRO A 61 3.16 0.11 2.65
N LYS A 62 2.28 -0.45 1.84
CA LYS A 62 1.95 0.09 0.51
C LYS A 62 1.23 1.44 0.63
N MET A 63 0.27 1.54 1.55
CA MET A 63 -0.43 2.79 1.84
C MET A 63 0.53 3.83 2.43
N ALA A 64 1.41 3.41 3.35
CA ALA A 64 2.41 4.29 3.95
C ALA A 64 3.32 4.90 2.89
N TRP A 65 3.77 4.11 1.91
CA TRP A 65 4.58 4.60 0.81
C TRP A 65 3.81 5.62 -0.04
N ALA A 66 2.56 5.31 -0.38
CA ALA A 66 1.73 6.19 -1.21
C ALA A 66 1.51 7.55 -0.57
N ILE A 67 1.23 7.59 0.73
CA ILE A 67 1.02 8.84 1.46
C ILE A 67 2.28 9.70 1.47
N ARG A 68 3.45 9.09 1.54
CA ARG A 68 4.74 9.79 1.55
C ARG A 68 5.20 10.26 0.18
N HIS A 69 4.58 9.77 -0.90
CA HIS A 69 4.95 10.10 -2.27
C HIS A 69 3.76 10.66 -3.07
N PRO A 70 3.16 11.78 -2.60
CA PRO A 70 2.01 12.36 -3.29
C PRO A 70 2.31 12.78 -4.74
N GLU A 71 3.59 13.05 -5.05
CA GLU A 71 4.03 13.40 -6.41
C GLU A 71 3.85 12.25 -7.41
N ARG A 72 3.71 11.01 -6.94
CA ARG A 72 3.49 9.84 -7.79
C ARG A 72 2.02 9.61 -8.13
N PHE A 73 1.13 10.38 -7.51
CA PHE A 73 -0.31 10.19 -7.63
C PHE A 73 -1.00 11.46 -8.08
N PRO A 74 -2.19 11.39 -8.68
CA PRO A 74 -2.95 10.17 -8.98
C PRO A 74 -2.36 9.39 -10.14
N VAL A 75 -2.58 8.08 -10.13
CA VAL A 75 -2.18 7.19 -11.22
C VAL A 75 -3.37 7.01 -12.17
N ASP A 76 -3.15 7.28 -13.47
CA ASP A 76 -4.19 7.08 -14.48
C ASP A 76 -4.29 5.58 -14.82
N LEU A 77 -5.38 4.95 -14.38
CA LEU A 77 -5.58 3.51 -14.59
C LEU A 77 -5.73 3.15 -16.08
N ASN A 78 -6.08 4.11 -16.92
CA ASN A 78 -6.23 3.89 -18.36
C ASN A 78 -4.92 3.96 -19.13
N ARG A 79 -3.87 4.55 -18.56
CA ARG A 79 -2.61 4.82 -19.27
C ARG A 79 -1.35 4.38 -18.56
N ALA A 80 -1.36 4.30 -17.24
CA ALA A 80 -0.14 4.02 -16.47
C ALA A 80 0.45 2.65 -16.78
N PRO A 81 1.79 2.51 -16.72
CA PRO A 81 2.42 1.21 -16.87
C PRO A 81 2.17 0.33 -15.64
N LYS A 82 2.39 -0.96 -15.81
CA LYS A 82 2.16 -1.96 -14.76
C LYS A 82 2.84 -1.61 -13.43
N GLU A 83 4.07 -1.11 -13.48
CA GLU A 83 4.86 -0.74 -12.30
C GLU A 83 4.14 0.31 -11.44
N MET A 84 3.51 1.27 -12.09
CA MET A 84 2.76 2.32 -11.40
C MET A 84 1.44 1.78 -10.85
N LEU A 85 0.76 0.91 -11.59
CA LEU A 85 -0.47 0.28 -11.12
C LEU A 85 -0.24 -0.55 -9.86
N LEU A 86 0.90 -1.24 -9.78
CA LEU A 86 1.26 -2.04 -8.61
C LEU A 86 1.51 -1.21 -7.35
N ARG A 87 1.69 0.10 -7.48
CA ARG A 87 1.91 1.01 -6.34
C ARG A 87 0.62 1.64 -5.81
N VAL A 88 -0.49 1.45 -6.51
CA VAL A 88 -1.78 2.03 -6.10
C VAL A 88 -2.34 1.26 -4.90
N PRO A 89 -2.58 1.94 -3.76
CA PRO A 89 -3.24 1.30 -2.62
C PRO A 89 -4.60 0.71 -3.00
N GLY A 90 -4.87 -0.47 -2.50
CA GLY A 90 -6.12 -1.17 -2.81
C GLY A 90 -6.11 -1.97 -4.11
N LEU A 91 -5.05 -1.85 -4.92
CA LEU A 91 -4.96 -2.56 -6.20
C LEU A 91 -3.91 -3.67 -6.10
N GLY A 92 -4.37 -4.92 -5.96
CA GLY A 92 -3.50 -6.08 -5.86
C GLY A 92 -3.00 -6.56 -7.22
N VAL A 93 -2.02 -7.47 -7.22
CA VAL A 93 -1.43 -8.03 -8.44
C VAL A 93 -2.48 -8.58 -9.38
N ARG A 94 -3.47 -9.29 -8.85
CA ARG A 94 -4.54 -9.90 -9.65
C ARG A 94 -5.40 -8.83 -10.33
N ASN A 95 -5.77 -7.78 -9.60
CA ASN A 95 -6.58 -6.70 -10.15
C ASN A 95 -5.79 -5.83 -11.11
N VAL A 96 -4.48 -5.67 -10.91
CA VAL A 96 -3.61 -4.99 -11.89
C VAL A 96 -3.67 -5.71 -13.23
N LYS A 97 -3.58 -7.03 -13.24
CA LYS A 97 -3.70 -7.82 -14.46
C LYS A 97 -5.06 -7.62 -15.14
N ARG A 98 -6.12 -7.58 -14.35
CA ARG A 98 -7.49 -7.34 -14.86
C ARG A 98 -7.64 -5.95 -15.46
N VAL A 99 -7.08 -4.92 -14.81
CA VAL A 99 -7.06 -3.56 -15.32
C VAL A 99 -6.33 -3.50 -16.66
N LEU A 100 -5.15 -4.10 -16.75
CA LEU A 100 -4.36 -4.13 -17.97
C LEU A 100 -5.11 -4.79 -19.14
N MET A 101 -5.88 -5.84 -18.87
CA MET A 101 -6.69 -6.49 -19.89
C MET A 101 -7.93 -5.67 -20.26
N ALA A 102 -8.66 -5.20 -19.26
CA ALA A 102 -9.93 -4.50 -19.46
C ALA A 102 -9.76 -3.19 -20.23
N ARG A 103 -8.71 -2.43 -19.96
CA ARG A 103 -8.49 -1.15 -20.63
C ARG A 103 -8.20 -1.25 -22.13
N ARG A 104 -7.88 -2.45 -22.61
CA ARG A 104 -7.72 -2.71 -24.06
C ARG A 104 -9.04 -2.62 -24.80
N HIS A 105 -10.16 -2.82 -24.13
CA HIS A 105 -11.49 -2.91 -24.71
C HIS A 105 -12.32 -1.63 -24.52
N GLY A 106 -11.81 -0.69 -23.76
CA GLY A 106 -12.51 0.57 -23.51
C GLY A 106 -11.92 1.30 -22.32
N ARG A 107 -12.30 2.58 -22.18
CA ARG A 107 -11.84 3.39 -21.05
C ARG A 107 -12.52 2.95 -19.77
N LEU A 108 -11.72 2.76 -18.74
CA LEU A 108 -12.19 2.34 -17.44
C LEU A 108 -12.82 3.49 -16.65
N ARG A 109 -13.96 3.19 -16.05
CA ARG A 109 -14.72 4.09 -15.18
C ARG A 109 -14.78 3.51 -13.77
N VAL A 110 -15.26 4.29 -12.82
CA VAL A 110 -15.45 3.85 -11.43
C VAL A 110 -16.25 2.55 -11.34
N ALA A 111 -17.33 2.44 -12.12
CA ALA A 111 -18.17 1.24 -12.15
C ALA A 111 -17.39 -0.02 -12.54
N ASP A 112 -16.45 0.11 -13.49
CA ASP A 112 -15.63 -1.02 -13.94
C ASP A 112 -14.71 -1.51 -12.83
N ILE A 113 -14.11 -0.58 -12.09
CA ILE A 113 -13.22 -0.92 -10.97
C ILE A 113 -14.01 -1.49 -9.79
N ALA A 114 -15.21 -0.99 -9.55
CA ALA A 114 -16.09 -1.52 -8.49
C ALA A 114 -16.42 -3.00 -8.75
N ARG A 115 -16.55 -3.41 -9.99
CA ARG A 115 -16.80 -4.81 -10.35
C ARG A 115 -15.63 -5.74 -10.00
N LEU A 116 -14.44 -5.21 -9.86
CA LEU A 116 -13.26 -5.98 -9.44
C LEU A 116 -13.25 -6.26 -7.93
N LYS A 117 -14.23 -5.72 -7.19
CA LYS A 117 -14.34 -5.85 -5.74
C LYS A 117 -13.11 -5.27 -4.99
N ALA A 118 -12.46 -4.29 -5.60
CA ALA A 118 -11.36 -3.58 -4.96
C ALA A 118 -11.89 -2.69 -3.82
N PRO A 119 -11.09 -2.44 -2.78
CA PRO A 119 -11.49 -1.54 -1.69
C PRO A 119 -11.51 -0.07 -2.18
N MET A 120 -12.65 0.37 -2.67
CA MET A 120 -12.82 1.65 -3.36
C MET A 120 -12.42 2.85 -2.52
N SER A 121 -12.69 2.83 -1.21
CA SER A 121 -12.33 3.93 -0.32
C SER A 121 -10.82 4.14 -0.22
N LYS A 122 -10.04 3.07 -0.34
CA LYS A 122 -8.57 3.14 -0.34
C LYS A 122 -8.01 3.51 -1.69
N LEU A 123 -8.66 3.07 -2.76
CA LEU A 123 -8.21 3.22 -4.14
C LEU A 123 -8.47 4.60 -4.72
N LEU A 124 -9.70 5.10 -4.58
CA LEU A 124 -10.16 6.30 -5.28
C LEU A 124 -9.32 7.55 -5.02
N PRO A 125 -8.78 7.79 -3.81
CA PRO A 125 -7.91 8.95 -3.59
C PRO A 125 -6.64 8.98 -4.42
N PHE A 126 -6.24 7.84 -5.00
CA PHE A 126 -4.93 7.69 -5.64
C PHE A 126 -5.01 7.49 -7.15
N VAL A 127 -6.19 7.51 -7.76
CA VAL A 127 -6.33 7.14 -9.17
C VAL A 127 -7.12 8.15 -9.99
N LEU A 128 -6.83 8.16 -11.30
CA LEU A 128 -7.65 8.79 -12.32
C LEU A 128 -8.38 7.70 -13.10
N LEU A 129 -9.66 7.95 -13.37
CA LEU A 129 -10.50 7.14 -14.24
C LEU A 129 -11.21 8.05 -15.23
N ALA A 130 -11.89 7.48 -16.23
CA ALA A 130 -12.59 8.28 -17.23
C ALA A 130 -13.59 9.26 -16.62
N ASP A 131 -14.20 8.91 -15.51
CA ASP A 131 -15.22 9.68 -14.78
C ASP A 131 -14.82 10.04 -13.35
N HIS A 132 -13.53 9.95 -13.00
CA HIS A 132 -13.07 10.22 -11.63
C HIS A 132 -11.72 10.93 -11.61
N HIS A 133 -11.65 11.98 -10.81
CA HIS A 133 -10.41 12.69 -10.48
C HIS A 133 -10.38 12.93 -8.97
N PRO A 134 -9.35 12.46 -8.26
CA PRO A 134 -9.24 12.67 -6.81
C PRO A 134 -8.91 14.14 -6.54
N ARG A 135 -9.82 14.84 -5.87
CA ARG A 135 -9.61 16.25 -5.53
C ARG A 135 -8.85 16.36 -4.21
N LYS A 136 -7.85 17.24 -4.14
CA LYS A 136 -7.21 17.75 -2.91
C LYS A 136 -6.81 16.74 -1.81
N ALA A 137 -7.32 15.50 -1.81
CA ALA A 137 -7.00 14.52 -0.76
C ALA A 137 -5.50 14.21 -0.68
N LEU A 138 -4.80 14.28 -1.82
CA LEU A 138 -3.37 14.01 -1.91
C LEU A 138 -2.52 15.21 -1.48
N ASP A 139 -3.11 16.39 -1.36
CA ASP A 139 -2.39 17.62 -0.97
C ASP A 139 -2.15 17.70 0.55
N ASP A 140 -2.87 16.92 1.33
CA ASP A 140 -2.72 16.86 2.78
C ASP A 140 -2.52 15.42 3.24
N PRO A 141 -1.25 14.95 3.32
CA PRO A 141 -0.96 13.58 3.73
C PRO A 141 -1.46 13.22 5.13
N ALA A 142 -1.45 14.17 6.07
CA ALA A 142 -1.90 13.90 7.44
C ALA A 142 -3.41 13.66 7.49
N ALA A 143 -4.19 14.47 6.79
CA ALA A 143 -5.64 14.29 6.71
C ALA A 143 -5.99 13.00 5.98
N LEU A 144 -5.29 12.69 4.89
CA LEU A 144 -5.48 11.47 4.13
C LEU A 144 -5.18 10.23 5.00
N ARG A 145 -4.09 10.26 5.76
CA ARG A 145 -3.74 9.18 6.69
C ARG A 145 -4.84 8.98 7.74
N ALA A 146 -5.34 10.06 8.33
CA ALA A 146 -6.40 9.98 9.34
C ALA A 146 -7.68 9.38 8.77
N GLN A 147 -8.02 9.69 7.52
CA GLN A 147 -9.19 9.15 6.84
C GLN A 147 -9.06 7.66 6.54
N LEU A 148 -7.85 7.19 6.24
CA LEU A 148 -7.59 5.83 5.76
C LEU A 148 -7.07 4.86 6.83
N ALA A 149 -6.69 5.40 7.97
CA ALA A 149 -6.16 4.59 9.08
C ALA A 149 -7.25 3.75 9.77
#